data_0b19de308f5a59ab43b7846155c68fb4
#
_entry.id   0b19de308f5a59ab43b7846155c68fb4
#
_cell.length_a   1.000
_cell.length_b   1.000
_cell.length_c   1.000
_cell.angle_alpha   90.00
_cell.angle_beta   90.00
_cell.angle_gamma   90.00
#
_symmetry.space_group_name_H-M   'P 1'
#
loop_
_entity.id
_entity.type
_entity.pdbx_description
1 polymer ?
#
loop_
_entity_poly.entity_id
_entity_poly.type
_entity_poly.pdbx_seq_one_letter_code
_entity_poly.pdbx_strand_id
1 'polypeptide(L)'
;MRDFLRSSVARVWVPVLAAAAGMASLDRGTDPGDLVYFVHRGEQLLSGGWASTFADPMLQSGPLQLVLFGAVRNLSALAFVLELGTAALLLLVLGRLGVGDGLRLAAGLAAVGAGLTQLAFADGHPAEAVVPLLWVLAAVWARDDRVVAAGLLIGVSAGLELWGVLGAPVLLLTPRLRRAALGAAVEGVVVLAQLAPFALAGRMRMFEHEWRVTSGTLLGLVVAPGTHFGWPLRLLQASLAMGAGAVVATTMRRSLHVVWLVPLTVVVLRVLLDPVSFGWYWLAAEALALVGAALVLRELPSRFPAARLGPAAGTRRRAAAPPPVRS
;
A
#
# COMPACT_ATOMS: atom_id res chain seq x y z
N MET A 1 19.70 -26.13 8.50
CA MET A 1 18.23 -26.35 8.47
C MET A 1 17.53 -25.84 9.74
N ARG A 2 17.96 -26.15 10.99
CA ARG A 2 17.30 -25.66 12.23
C ARG A 2 17.28 -24.14 12.35
N ASP A 3 18.35 -23.45 12.00
CA ASP A 3 18.43 -21.99 12.08
C ASP A 3 17.55 -21.29 11.03
N PHE A 4 17.43 -21.88 9.83
CA PHE A 4 16.49 -21.39 8.81
C PHE A 4 15.05 -21.48 9.31
N LEU A 5 14.62 -22.62 9.90
CA LEU A 5 13.25 -22.79 10.42
C LEU A 5 12.92 -21.84 11.58
N ARG A 6 13.94 -21.31 12.28
CA ARG A 6 13.78 -20.28 13.31
C ARG A 6 13.77 -18.87 12.77
N SER A 7 14.16 -18.66 11.51
CA SER A 7 14.22 -17.34 10.89
C SER A 7 12.81 -16.78 10.64
N SER A 8 12.69 -15.46 10.67
CA SER A 8 11.46 -14.75 10.27
C SER A 8 11.07 -15.09 8.82
N VAL A 9 12.05 -15.36 7.96
CA VAL A 9 11.80 -15.76 6.56
C VAL A 9 10.98 -17.05 6.52
N ALA A 10 11.41 -18.12 7.20
CA ALA A 10 10.69 -19.38 7.18
C ALA A 10 9.32 -19.31 7.86
N ARG A 11 9.18 -18.51 8.93
CA ARG A 11 7.95 -18.47 9.73
C ARG A 11 6.89 -17.51 9.18
N VAL A 12 7.28 -16.49 8.44
CA VAL A 12 6.37 -15.44 7.97
C VAL A 12 6.34 -15.38 6.44
N TRP A 13 7.50 -15.15 5.81
CA TRP A 13 7.54 -14.90 4.38
C TRP A 13 7.15 -16.13 3.56
N VAL A 14 7.73 -17.29 3.87
CA VAL A 14 7.45 -18.52 3.10
C VAL A 14 5.95 -18.87 3.11
N PRO A 15 5.26 -18.97 4.26
CA PRO A 15 3.85 -19.35 4.25
C PRO A 15 2.95 -18.31 3.59
N VAL A 16 3.21 -17.00 3.78
CA VAL A 16 2.38 -15.95 3.15
C VAL A 16 2.59 -15.93 1.65
N LEU A 17 3.84 -15.95 1.17
CA LEU A 17 4.12 -15.95 -0.27
C LEU A 17 3.68 -17.26 -0.93
N ALA A 18 3.74 -18.39 -0.25
CA ALA A 18 3.18 -19.64 -0.77
C ALA A 18 1.66 -19.60 -0.90
N ALA A 19 0.96 -18.99 0.08
CA ALA A 19 -0.47 -18.75 -0.01
C ALA A 19 -0.83 -17.81 -1.18
N ALA A 20 -0.13 -16.68 -1.33
CA ALA A 20 -0.31 -15.76 -2.45
C ALA A 20 -0.03 -16.44 -3.80
N ALA A 21 1.05 -17.25 -3.91
CA ALA A 21 1.34 -18.03 -5.11
C ALA A 21 0.24 -19.06 -5.42
N GLY A 22 -0.33 -19.67 -4.39
CA GLY A 22 -1.50 -20.57 -4.51
C GLY A 22 -2.69 -19.83 -5.11
N MET A 23 -3.04 -18.64 -4.59
CA MET A 23 -4.12 -17.82 -5.13
C MET A 23 -3.84 -17.40 -6.58
N ALA A 24 -2.66 -16.86 -6.88
CA ALA A 24 -2.26 -16.49 -8.24
C ALA A 24 -2.34 -17.66 -9.23
N SER A 25 -2.17 -18.91 -8.75
CA SER A 25 -2.33 -20.10 -9.59
C SER A 25 -3.78 -20.43 -9.91
N LEU A 26 -4.74 -20.01 -9.07
CA LEU A 26 -6.18 -20.20 -9.28
C LEU A 26 -6.75 -19.17 -10.26
N ASP A 27 -6.14 -17.98 -10.34
CA ASP A 27 -6.59 -16.89 -11.21
C ASP A 27 -6.25 -17.10 -12.71
N ARG A 28 -5.65 -18.24 -13.04
CA ARG A 28 -5.35 -18.59 -14.43
C ARG A 28 -6.63 -18.75 -15.23
N GLY A 29 -6.78 -17.90 -16.24
CA GLY A 29 -7.93 -17.96 -17.16
C GLY A 29 -9.15 -17.16 -16.69
N THR A 30 -9.07 -16.39 -15.61
CA THR A 30 -10.07 -15.39 -15.28
C THR A 30 -9.91 -14.16 -16.19
N ASP A 31 -11.00 -13.47 -16.48
CA ASP A 31 -10.92 -12.17 -17.15
C ASP A 31 -10.45 -11.13 -16.12
N PRO A 32 -9.23 -10.57 -16.27
CA PRO A 32 -8.68 -9.64 -15.28
C PRO A 32 -9.17 -8.21 -15.51
N GLY A 33 -10.38 -8.00 -15.95
CA GLY A 33 -10.98 -6.67 -16.11
C GLY A 33 -10.12 -5.74 -16.99
N ASP A 34 -9.77 -4.57 -16.45
CA ASP A 34 -8.99 -3.56 -17.17
C ASP A 34 -7.51 -3.95 -17.42
N LEU A 35 -7.02 -5.02 -16.81
CA LEU A 35 -5.60 -5.40 -16.91
C LEU A 35 -5.18 -5.70 -18.35
N VAL A 36 -6.05 -6.33 -19.15
CA VAL A 36 -5.78 -6.60 -20.58
C VAL A 36 -5.54 -5.29 -21.34
N TYR A 37 -6.39 -4.30 -21.07
CA TYR A 37 -6.23 -2.96 -21.65
C TYR A 37 -4.90 -2.33 -21.25
N PHE A 38 -4.53 -2.39 -19.97
CA PHE A 38 -3.26 -1.84 -19.46
C PHE A 38 -2.05 -2.59 -20.01
N VAL A 39 -2.11 -3.92 -20.17
CA VAL A 39 -1.04 -4.70 -20.82
C VAL A 39 -0.83 -4.23 -22.26
N HIS A 40 -1.91 -4.07 -23.03
CA HIS A 40 -1.82 -3.59 -24.41
C HIS A 40 -1.23 -2.16 -24.48
N ARG A 41 -1.64 -1.26 -23.56
CA ARG A 41 -1.05 0.09 -23.45
C ARG A 41 0.42 0.05 -23.02
N GLY A 42 0.80 -0.91 -22.19
CA GLY A 42 2.19 -1.15 -21.81
C GLY A 42 3.04 -1.63 -22.97
N GLU A 43 2.53 -2.53 -23.81
CA GLU A 43 3.19 -2.95 -25.04
C GLU A 43 3.38 -1.78 -26.02
N GLN A 44 2.36 -0.94 -26.16
CA GLN A 44 2.45 0.30 -26.96
C GLN A 44 3.54 1.23 -26.41
N LEU A 45 3.60 1.41 -25.08
CA LEU A 45 4.62 2.23 -24.42
C LEU A 45 6.05 1.72 -24.68
N LEU A 46 6.23 0.41 -24.71
CA LEU A 46 7.54 -0.22 -24.97
C LEU A 46 7.86 -0.41 -26.45
N SER A 47 7.05 0.13 -27.33
CA SER A 47 7.23 0.06 -28.80
C SER A 47 7.54 1.43 -29.41
N GLY A 48 7.63 1.50 -30.72
CA GLY A 48 7.72 2.76 -31.46
C GLY A 48 6.50 3.69 -31.31
N GLY A 49 5.39 3.18 -30.75
CA GLY A 49 4.16 3.92 -30.48
C GLY A 49 4.12 4.65 -29.13
N TRP A 50 5.19 4.65 -28.36
CA TRP A 50 5.26 5.17 -26.98
C TRP A 50 4.66 6.58 -26.81
N ALA A 51 4.94 7.49 -27.76
CA ALA A 51 4.47 8.88 -27.70
C ALA A 51 2.94 9.01 -27.78
N SER A 52 2.23 7.98 -28.27
CA SER A 52 0.77 7.95 -28.39
C SER A 52 0.09 7.20 -27.25
N THR A 53 0.84 6.64 -26.30
CA THR A 53 0.28 5.81 -25.21
C THR A 53 -0.78 6.59 -24.42
N PHE A 54 -0.50 7.83 -24.07
CA PHE A 54 -1.41 8.70 -23.31
C PHE A 54 -2.32 9.59 -24.18
N ALA A 55 -2.45 9.29 -25.47
CA ALA A 55 -3.40 9.95 -26.37
C ALA A 55 -4.86 9.55 -26.10
N ASP A 56 -5.08 8.45 -25.37
CA ASP A 56 -6.39 8.02 -24.90
C ASP A 56 -6.72 8.68 -23.56
N PRO A 57 -7.77 9.52 -23.49
CA PRO A 57 -8.16 10.18 -22.23
C PRO A 57 -8.57 9.21 -21.12
N MET A 58 -9.04 7.99 -21.47
CA MET A 58 -9.45 6.95 -20.52
C MET A 58 -8.26 6.36 -19.74
N LEU A 59 -7.04 6.48 -20.26
CA LEU A 59 -5.86 5.90 -19.64
C LEU A 59 -5.43 6.73 -18.43
N GLN A 60 -5.82 6.28 -17.25
CA GLN A 60 -5.49 6.92 -15.97
C GLN A 60 -4.32 6.25 -15.23
N SER A 61 -3.84 5.11 -15.75
CA SER A 61 -2.68 4.38 -15.22
C SER A 61 -1.37 5.14 -15.44
N GLY A 62 -0.45 5.05 -14.49
CA GLY A 62 0.85 5.72 -14.59
C GLY A 62 1.87 4.95 -15.47
N PRO A 63 2.93 5.65 -15.94
CA PRO A 63 3.92 5.05 -16.86
C PRO A 63 4.65 3.84 -16.28
N LEU A 64 4.95 3.82 -14.98
CA LEU A 64 5.68 2.70 -14.36
C LEU A 64 4.83 1.43 -14.30
N GLN A 65 3.53 1.55 -14.03
CA GLN A 65 2.61 0.43 -14.08
C GLN A 65 2.53 -0.15 -15.50
N LEU A 66 2.42 0.71 -16.51
CA LEU A 66 2.38 0.29 -17.90
C LEU A 66 3.70 -0.37 -18.35
N VAL A 67 4.86 0.14 -17.91
CA VAL A 67 6.16 -0.51 -18.18
C VAL A 67 6.18 -1.92 -17.62
N LEU A 68 5.73 -2.10 -16.37
CA LEU A 68 5.65 -3.44 -15.74
C LEU A 68 4.75 -4.38 -16.55
N PHE A 69 3.56 -3.93 -16.90
CA PHE A 69 2.58 -4.75 -17.61
C PHE A 69 3.03 -5.09 -19.03
N GLY A 70 3.57 -4.12 -19.77
CA GLY A 70 4.11 -4.33 -21.11
C GLY A 70 5.38 -5.19 -21.13
N ALA A 71 6.18 -5.19 -20.08
CA ALA A 71 7.37 -6.02 -19.96
C ALA A 71 7.03 -7.49 -19.67
N VAL A 72 6.07 -7.73 -18.77
CA VAL A 72 5.65 -9.10 -18.38
C VAL A 72 4.71 -9.71 -19.40
N ARG A 73 3.76 -8.97 -19.96
CA ARG A 73 2.79 -9.35 -21.01
C ARG A 73 1.88 -10.54 -20.69
N ASN A 74 2.43 -11.58 -20.08
CA ASN A 74 1.70 -12.80 -19.75
C ASN A 74 0.85 -12.58 -18.49
N LEU A 75 -0.47 -12.70 -18.60
CA LEU A 75 -1.41 -12.45 -17.52
C LEU A 75 -1.20 -13.38 -16.30
N SER A 76 -0.89 -14.66 -16.55
CA SER A 76 -0.59 -15.57 -15.44
C SER A 76 0.70 -15.19 -14.70
N ALA A 77 1.73 -14.74 -15.41
CA ALA A 77 2.95 -14.23 -14.79
C ALA A 77 2.69 -12.93 -14.07
N LEU A 78 1.84 -12.05 -14.59
CA LEU A 78 1.41 -10.81 -13.92
C LEU A 78 0.67 -11.12 -12.62
N ALA A 79 -0.22 -12.12 -12.57
CA ALA A 79 -0.88 -12.55 -11.34
C ALA A 79 0.15 -12.85 -10.26
N PHE A 80 1.16 -13.69 -10.56
CA PHE A 80 2.24 -13.98 -9.61
C PHE A 80 3.01 -12.73 -9.18
N VAL A 81 3.41 -11.87 -10.13
CA VAL A 81 4.17 -10.65 -9.83
C VAL A 81 3.37 -9.71 -8.93
N LEU A 82 2.10 -9.50 -9.22
CA LEU A 82 1.25 -8.53 -8.52
C LEU A 82 0.82 -9.05 -7.16
N GLU A 83 0.38 -10.30 -7.06
CA GLU A 83 -0.08 -10.86 -5.78
C GLU A 83 1.08 -11.10 -4.82
N LEU A 84 2.18 -11.73 -5.28
CA LEU A 84 3.35 -11.91 -4.42
C LEU A 84 4.00 -10.56 -4.07
N GLY A 85 4.06 -9.63 -5.01
CA GLY A 85 4.61 -8.29 -4.81
C GLY A 85 3.82 -7.51 -3.75
N THR A 86 2.48 -7.53 -3.82
CA THR A 86 1.61 -6.87 -2.84
C THR A 86 1.74 -7.51 -1.46
N ALA A 87 1.72 -8.85 -1.37
CA ALA A 87 1.94 -9.56 -0.12
C ALA A 87 3.33 -9.27 0.48
N ALA A 88 4.37 -9.29 -0.34
CA ALA A 88 5.73 -8.97 0.09
C ALA A 88 5.86 -7.52 0.59
N LEU A 89 5.25 -6.56 -0.10
CA LEU A 89 5.24 -5.15 0.31
C LEU A 89 4.53 -4.98 1.65
N LEU A 90 3.38 -5.62 1.86
CA LEU A 90 2.67 -5.61 3.15
C LEU A 90 3.57 -6.15 4.27
N LEU A 91 4.21 -7.30 4.07
CA LEU A 91 5.12 -7.89 5.06
C LEU A 91 6.32 -6.98 5.36
N LEU A 92 6.85 -6.32 4.34
CA LEU A 92 7.92 -5.34 4.48
C LEU A 92 7.47 -4.15 5.34
N VAL A 93 6.32 -3.56 5.03
CA VAL A 93 5.72 -2.44 5.77
C VAL A 93 5.51 -2.82 7.25
N LEU A 94 4.86 -3.96 7.52
CA LEU A 94 4.64 -4.44 8.88
C LEU A 94 5.96 -4.70 9.64
N GLY A 95 6.95 -5.23 8.94
CA GLY A 95 8.29 -5.42 9.50
C GLY A 95 8.98 -4.10 9.86
N ARG A 96 8.87 -3.08 8.99
CA ARG A 96 9.40 -1.73 9.26
C ARG A 96 8.69 -1.02 10.39
N LEU A 97 7.43 -1.34 10.61
CA LEU A 97 6.64 -0.87 11.75
C LEU A 97 6.93 -1.66 13.04
N GLY A 98 7.81 -2.65 13.03
CA GLY A 98 8.18 -3.45 14.19
C GLY A 98 7.06 -4.39 14.67
N VAL A 99 6.15 -4.78 13.78
CA VAL A 99 5.13 -5.79 14.08
C VAL A 99 5.80 -7.15 14.22
N GLY A 100 5.50 -7.89 15.29
CA GLY A 100 6.09 -9.20 15.57
C GLY A 100 5.66 -10.27 14.56
N ASP A 101 6.47 -11.33 14.41
CA ASP A 101 6.30 -12.37 13.40
C ASP A 101 4.89 -13.01 13.38
N GLY A 102 4.31 -13.28 14.57
CA GLY A 102 2.97 -13.89 14.65
C GLY A 102 1.88 -13.00 14.06
N LEU A 103 1.90 -11.69 14.35
CA LEU A 103 0.95 -10.74 13.78
C LEU A 103 1.22 -10.47 12.29
N ARG A 104 2.50 -10.46 11.87
CA ARG A 104 2.85 -10.33 10.45
C ARG A 104 2.35 -11.52 9.65
N LEU A 105 2.51 -12.74 10.17
CA LEU A 105 1.96 -13.95 9.57
C LEU A 105 0.45 -13.88 9.48
N ALA A 106 -0.22 -13.56 10.59
CA ALA A 106 -1.68 -13.45 10.63
C ALA A 106 -2.22 -12.37 9.66
N ALA A 107 -1.61 -11.18 9.64
CA ALA A 107 -2.01 -10.10 8.74
C ALA A 107 -1.73 -10.46 7.26
N GLY A 108 -0.59 -11.10 6.96
CA GLY A 108 -0.27 -11.55 5.61
C GLY A 108 -1.25 -12.61 5.10
N LEU A 109 -1.56 -13.62 5.92
CA LEU A 109 -2.56 -14.64 5.57
C LEU A 109 -3.97 -14.07 5.49
N ALA A 110 -4.32 -13.10 6.35
CA ALA A 110 -5.60 -12.41 6.28
C ALA A 110 -5.73 -11.60 4.98
N ALA A 111 -4.67 -10.90 4.54
CA ALA A 111 -4.67 -10.17 3.28
C ALA A 111 -4.91 -11.10 2.09
N VAL A 112 -4.23 -12.25 2.04
CA VAL A 112 -4.42 -13.25 0.99
C VAL A 112 -5.80 -13.88 1.07
N GLY A 113 -6.22 -14.33 2.27
CA GLY A 113 -7.50 -15.02 2.48
C GLY A 113 -8.73 -14.11 2.31
N ALA A 114 -8.61 -12.81 2.59
CA ALA A 114 -9.64 -11.81 2.31
C ALA A 114 -9.67 -11.37 0.82
N GLY A 115 -8.73 -11.86 0.01
CA GLY A 115 -8.68 -11.54 -1.41
C GLY A 115 -8.05 -10.18 -1.74
N LEU A 116 -7.42 -9.48 -0.78
CA LEU A 116 -6.80 -8.17 -1.06
C LEU A 116 -5.79 -8.24 -2.21
N THR A 117 -4.99 -9.28 -2.28
CA THR A 117 -4.00 -9.47 -3.35
C THR A 117 -4.67 -9.89 -4.66
N GLN A 118 -5.64 -10.78 -4.59
CA GLN A 118 -6.37 -11.33 -5.73
C GLN A 118 -7.29 -10.28 -6.39
N LEU A 119 -8.05 -9.54 -5.60
CA LEU A 119 -8.96 -8.50 -6.13
C LEU A 119 -8.19 -7.40 -6.85
N ALA A 120 -7.02 -7.01 -6.34
CA ALA A 120 -6.16 -6.06 -7.01
C ALA A 120 -5.73 -6.53 -8.42
N PHE A 121 -5.55 -7.84 -8.61
CA PHE A 121 -5.30 -8.43 -9.93
C PHE A 121 -6.58 -8.57 -10.76
N ALA A 122 -7.62 -9.18 -10.19
CA ALA A 122 -8.87 -9.52 -10.89
C ALA A 122 -9.56 -8.28 -11.48
N ASP A 123 -9.55 -7.15 -10.75
CA ASP A 123 -10.11 -5.89 -11.22
C ASP A 123 -9.14 -5.09 -12.11
N GLY A 124 -7.86 -5.53 -12.23
CA GLY A 124 -6.84 -4.87 -13.04
C GLY A 124 -6.24 -3.61 -12.40
N HIS A 125 -6.49 -3.36 -11.10
CA HIS A 125 -6.07 -2.15 -10.38
C HIS A 125 -5.13 -2.44 -9.19
N PRO A 126 -3.97 -3.10 -9.39
CA PRO A 126 -3.06 -3.45 -8.30
C PRO A 126 -2.50 -2.23 -7.56
N ALA A 127 -2.46 -1.07 -8.21
CA ALA A 127 -2.02 0.17 -7.59
C ALA A 127 -2.90 0.58 -6.40
N GLU A 128 -4.18 0.21 -6.38
CA GLU A 128 -5.07 0.53 -5.24
C GLU A 128 -4.60 -0.13 -3.93
N ALA A 129 -3.97 -1.30 -3.98
CA ALA A 129 -3.36 -1.91 -2.80
C ALA A 129 -1.91 -1.47 -2.58
N VAL A 130 -1.11 -1.29 -3.64
CA VAL A 130 0.33 -1.02 -3.57
C VAL A 130 0.62 0.43 -3.18
N VAL A 131 -0.05 1.41 -3.78
CA VAL A 131 0.18 2.84 -3.56
C VAL A 131 0.04 3.22 -2.07
N PRO A 132 -1.03 2.86 -1.34
CA PRO A 132 -1.16 3.21 0.07
C PRO A 132 -0.11 2.54 0.95
N LEU A 133 0.34 1.33 0.63
CA LEU A 133 1.44 0.66 1.34
C LEU A 133 2.78 1.40 1.12
N LEU A 134 3.03 1.91 -0.08
CA LEU A 134 4.19 2.77 -0.35
C LEU A 134 4.12 4.08 0.45
N TRP A 135 2.93 4.67 0.61
CA TRP A 135 2.76 5.86 1.44
C TRP A 135 3.02 5.60 2.93
N VAL A 136 2.61 4.45 3.47
CA VAL A 136 2.98 4.05 4.84
C VAL A 136 4.49 3.96 4.99
N LEU A 137 5.18 3.35 4.03
CA LEU A 137 6.64 3.26 4.04
C LEU A 137 7.29 4.64 3.92
N ALA A 138 6.76 5.52 3.05
CA ALA A 138 7.19 6.91 2.94
C ALA A 138 6.97 7.68 4.25
N ALA A 139 5.84 7.45 4.95
CA ALA A 139 5.53 8.04 6.24
C ALA A 139 6.56 7.63 7.32
N VAL A 140 6.93 6.35 7.35
CA VAL A 140 8.00 5.85 8.24
C VAL A 140 9.32 6.56 7.92
N TRP A 141 9.71 6.64 6.65
CA TRP A 141 10.95 7.30 6.26
C TRP A 141 10.94 8.81 6.50
N ALA A 142 9.81 9.48 6.32
CA ALA A 142 9.69 10.90 6.65
C ALA A 142 9.88 11.14 8.15
N ARG A 143 9.34 10.29 9.02
CA ARG A 143 9.58 10.36 10.47
C ARG A 143 11.05 10.15 10.85
N ASP A 144 11.73 9.27 10.13
CA ASP A 144 13.16 9.00 10.29
C ASP A 144 14.05 10.09 9.64
N ASP A 145 13.46 11.22 9.21
CA ASP A 145 14.11 12.33 8.51
C ASP A 145 14.75 11.94 7.15
N ARG A 146 14.32 10.81 6.57
CA ARG A 146 14.77 10.32 5.25
C ARG A 146 13.88 10.86 4.12
N VAL A 147 13.72 12.18 4.07
CA VAL A 147 12.72 12.86 3.25
C VAL A 147 12.92 12.67 1.75
N VAL A 148 14.15 12.57 1.28
CA VAL A 148 14.44 12.31 -0.14
C VAL A 148 13.90 10.93 -0.55
N ALA A 149 14.15 9.91 0.28
CA ALA A 149 13.62 8.58 0.03
C ALA A 149 12.08 8.54 0.11
N ALA A 150 11.48 9.27 1.06
CA ALA A 150 10.04 9.41 1.16
C ALA A 150 9.44 10.08 -0.09
N GLY A 151 10.01 11.20 -0.54
CA GLY A 151 9.57 11.88 -1.77
C GLY A 151 9.73 11.02 -3.02
N LEU A 152 10.84 10.26 -3.13
CA LEU A 152 11.03 9.29 -4.21
C LEU A 152 9.92 8.23 -4.22
N LEU A 153 9.56 7.66 -3.05
CA LEU A 153 8.48 6.65 -2.98
C LEU A 153 7.13 7.20 -3.42
N ILE A 154 6.79 8.43 -2.99
CA ILE A 154 5.53 9.06 -3.40
C ILE A 154 5.55 9.33 -4.90
N GLY A 155 6.64 9.88 -5.43
CA GLY A 155 6.81 10.09 -6.86
C GLY A 155 6.72 8.79 -7.67
N VAL A 156 7.31 7.69 -7.18
CA VAL A 156 7.17 6.36 -7.78
C VAL A 156 5.73 5.86 -7.71
N SER A 157 5.02 6.07 -6.59
CA SER A 157 3.61 5.69 -6.48
C SER A 157 2.72 6.42 -7.48
N ALA A 158 3.04 7.69 -7.80
CA ALA A 158 2.38 8.44 -8.87
C ALA A 158 2.64 7.87 -10.27
N GLY A 159 3.77 7.19 -10.46
CA GLY A 159 4.08 6.46 -11.69
C GLY A 159 3.33 5.13 -11.83
N LEU A 160 2.79 4.59 -10.74
CA LEU A 160 1.85 3.47 -10.80
C LEU A 160 0.46 3.96 -11.17
N GLU A 161 -0.06 4.93 -10.43
CA GLU A 161 -1.27 5.66 -10.77
C GLU A 161 -1.15 7.13 -10.34
N LEU A 162 -1.69 8.05 -11.15
CA LEU A 162 -1.50 9.49 -10.95
C LEU A 162 -1.94 9.97 -9.56
N TRP A 163 -2.98 9.39 -8.99
CA TRP A 163 -3.43 9.74 -7.64
C TRP A 163 -2.39 9.43 -6.54
N GLY A 164 -1.32 8.70 -6.88
CA GLY A 164 -0.18 8.47 -6.00
C GLY A 164 0.47 9.75 -5.46
N VAL A 165 0.32 10.89 -6.14
CA VAL A 165 0.78 12.21 -5.65
C VAL A 165 0.06 12.65 -4.36
N LEU A 166 -1.13 12.12 -4.10
CA LEU A 166 -1.91 12.47 -2.91
C LEU A 166 -1.24 12.01 -1.60
N GLY A 167 -0.17 11.21 -1.68
CA GLY A 167 0.65 10.83 -0.54
C GLY A 167 1.49 11.97 0.06
N ALA A 168 1.62 13.11 -0.60
CA ALA A 168 2.44 14.25 -0.15
C ALA A 168 2.25 14.67 1.33
N PRO A 169 1.05 14.61 1.95
CA PRO A 169 0.87 14.95 3.36
C PRO A 169 1.74 14.15 4.33
N VAL A 170 2.18 12.92 3.99
CA VAL A 170 3.07 12.14 4.87
C VAL A 170 4.45 12.80 5.05
N LEU A 171 4.88 13.66 4.11
CA LEU A 171 6.13 14.41 4.22
C LEU A 171 6.13 15.40 5.39
N LEU A 172 4.94 15.83 5.85
CA LEU A 172 4.79 16.68 7.02
C LEU A 172 5.15 15.97 8.34
N LEU A 173 5.34 14.65 8.31
CA LEU A 173 5.81 13.88 9.47
C LEU A 173 7.29 14.09 9.78
N THR A 174 8.06 14.68 8.85
CA THR A 174 9.47 15.04 9.10
C THR A 174 9.60 16.11 10.19
N PRO A 175 10.69 16.13 10.97
CA PRO A 175 10.89 17.10 12.05
C PRO A 175 10.87 18.57 11.64
N ARG A 176 11.19 18.88 10.39
CA ARG A 176 11.36 20.27 9.92
C ARG A 176 10.63 20.52 8.60
N LEU A 177 9.81 21.58 8.51
CA LEU A 177 9.06 21.94 7.30
C LEU A 177 9.95 22.12 6.04
N ARG A 178 11.15 22.66 6.19
CA ARG A 178 12.10 22.77 5.06
C ARG A 178 12.46 21.41 4.47
N ARG A 179 12.52 20.38 5.31
CA ARG A 179 12.77 19.00 4.87
C ARG A 179 11.54 18.43 4.15
N ALA A 180 10.33 18.74 4.63
CA ALA A 180 9.10 18.38 3.93
C ALA A 180 9.07 18.99 2.52
N ALA A 181 9.42 20.29 2.38
CA ALA A 181 9.50 20.94 1.10
C ALA A 181 10.55 20.28 0.15
N LEU A 182 11.70 19.85 0.69
CA LEU A 182 12.67 19.09 -0.09
C LEU A 182 12.08 17.75 -0.56
N GLY A 183 11.38 17.02 0.30
CA GLY A 183 10.71 15.77 -0.08
C GLY A 183 9.67 16.00 -1.18
N ALA A 184 8.84 17.06 -1.07
CA ALA A 184 7.86 17.43 -2.08
C ALA A 184 8.53 17.86 -3.40
N ALA A 185 9.66 18.56 -3.35
CA ALA A 185 10.41 18.87 -4.56
C ALA A 185 10.94 17.61 -5.26
N VAL A 186 11.46 16.65 -4.50
CA VAL A 186 11.91 15.35 -5.04
C VAL A 186 10.73 14.59 -5.67
N GLU A 187 9.60 14.51 -4.97
CA GLU A 187 8.35 13.94 -5.51
C GLU A 187 7.97 14.59 -6.84
N GLY A 188 7.88 15.93 -6.86
CA GLY A 188 7.53 16.69 -8.07
C GLY A 188 8.49 16.43 -9.24
N VAL A 189 9.80 16.37 -8.98
CA VAL A 189 10.81 16.03 -10.01
C VAL A 189 10.59 14.61 -10.55
N VAL A 190 10.31 13.64 -9.68
CA VAL A 190 10.07 12.25 -10.11
C VAL A 190 8.79 12.15 -10.94
N VAL A 191 7.72 12.81 -10.53
CA VAL A 191 6.45 12.87 -11.28
C VAL A 191 6.65 13.51 -12.65
N LEU A 192 7.32 14.68 -12.68
CA LEU A 192 7.61 15.37 -13.94
C LEU A 192 8.49 14.53 -14.86
N ALA A 193 9.54 13.87 -14.34
CA ALA A 193 10.40 13.03 -15.14
C ALA A 193 9.64 11.87 -15.82
N GLN A 194 8.59 11.36 -15.17
CA GLN A 194 7.76 10.29 -15.71
C GLN A 194 6.75 10.78 -16.76
N LEU A 195 6.19 11.97 -16.60
CA LEU A 195 5.09 12.48 -17.43
C LEU A 195 5.55 13.44 -18.54
N ALA A 196 6.65 14.18 -18.33
CA ALA A 196 7.14 15.19 -19.27
C ALA A 196 7.41 14.63 -20.67
N PRO A 197 7.98 13.43 -20.88
CA PRO A 197 8.18 12.91 -22.22
C PRO A 197 6.89 12.86 -23.07
N PHE A 198 5.78 12.47 -22.45
CA PHE A 198 4.48 12.35 -23.12
C PHE A 198 3.84 13.73 -23.36
N ALA A 199 3.96 14.63 -22.40
CA ALA A 199 3.48 16.01 -22.54
C ALA A 199 4.25 16.75 -23.63
N LEU A 200 5.58 16.57 -23.72
CA LEU A 200 6.43 17.18 -24.74
C LEU A 200 6.20 16.56 -26.13
N ALA A 201 5.82 15.29 -26.20
CA ALA A 201 5.40 14.68 -27.47
C ALA A 201 4.05 15.21 -28.00
N GLY A 202 3.34 16.01 -27.21
CA GLY A 202 2.07 16.66 -27.59
C GLY A 202 0.87 15.73 -27.70
N ARG A 203 0.93 14.53 -27.09
CA ARG A 203 -0.11 13.51 -27.17
C ARG A 203 -0.64 13.03 -25.81
N MET A 204 -0.43 13.82 -24.77
CA MET A 204 -0.91 13.49 -23.42
C MET A 204 -2.30 14.08 -23.19
N ARG A 205 -3.33 13.23 -23.21
CA ARG A 205 -4.74 13.61 -23.08
C ARG A 205 -5.43 13.07 -21.84
N MET A 206 -4.71 12.41 -20.94
CA MET A 206 -5.27 11.80 -19.73
C MET A 206 -6.03 12.81 -18.83
N PHE A 207 -5.76 14.10 -18.96
CA PHE A 207 -6.45 15.18 -18.24
C PHE A 207 -7.73 15.66 -18.93
N GLU A 208 -8.04 15.19 -20.13
CA GLU A 208 -9.26 15.55 -20.85
C GLU A 208 -10.44 14.65 -20.48
N HIS A 209 -10.19 13.55 -19.75
CA HIS A 209 -11.27 12.65 -19.35
C HIS A 209 -12.16 13.30 -18.29
N GLU A 210 -13.45 13.26 -18.54
CA GLU A 210 -14.49 13.74 -17.63
C GLU A 210 -15.40 12.57 -17.23
N TRP A 211 -15.42 12.31 -15.93
CA TRP A 211 -16.35 11.36 -15.36
C TRP A 211 -17.73 12.01 -15.18
N ARG A 212 -18.80 11.21 -15.22
CA ARG A 212 -20.12 11.67 -14.82
C ARG A 212 -20.42 11.21 -13.41
N VAL A 213 -20.94 12.13 -12.58
CA VAL A 213 -21.37 11.78 -11.22
C VAL A 213 -22.47 10.74 -11.30
N THR A 214 -22.32 9.63 -10.58
CA THR A 214 -23.32 8.56 -10.50
C THR A 214 -24.14 8.67 -9.21
N SER A 215 -25.38 8.20 -9.25
CA SER A 215 -26.28 8.21 -8.08
C SER A 215 -25.82 7.32 -6.93
N GLY A 216 -24.93 6.36 -7.19
CA GLY A 216 -24.39 5.44 -6.19
C GLY A 216 -23.23 6.00 -5.36
N THR A 217 -22.81 7.25 -5.57
CA THR A 217 -21.72 7.88 -4.83
C THR A 217 -22.21 8.83 -3.75
N LEU A 218 -21.38 9.09 -2.73
CA LEU A 218 -21.68 10.13 -1.74
C LEU A 218 -21.79 11.51 -2.40
N LEU A 219 -20.96 11.78 -3.40
CA LEU A 219 -21.03 13.00 -4.20
C LEU A 219 -22.38 13.13 -4.91
N GLY A 220 -22.94 12.02 -5.39
CA GLY A 220 -24.27 11.99 -6.03
C GLY A 220 -25.44 12.36 -5.12
N LEU A 221 -25.24 12.43 -3.78
CA LEU A 221 -26.23 12.96 -2.84
C LEU A 221 -26.30 14.49 -2.83
N VAL A 222 -25.22 15.17 -3.22
CA VAL A 222 -25.10 16.65 -3.17
C VAL A 222 -24.91 17.29 -4.54
N VAL A 223 -24.54 16.50 -5.54
CA VAL A 223 -24.35 16.92 -6.93
C VAL A 223 -25.26 16.08 -7.81
N ALA A 224 -26.00 16.71 -8.72
CA ALA A 224 -26.94 16.02 -9.58
C ALA A 224 -26.25 14.90 -10.40
N PRO A 225 -26.78 13.66 -10.42
CA PRO A 225 -26.28 12.60 -11.27
C PRO A 225 -26.22 13.03 -12.75
N GLY A 226 -25.17 12.62 -13.46
CA GLY A 226 -24.89 13.05 -14.83
C GLY A 226 -24.08 14.33 -14.94
N THR A 227 -23.84 15.09 -13.85
CA THR A 227 -22.94 16.24 -13.85
C THR A 227 -21.53 15.85 -14.24
N HIS A 228 -20.89 16.62 -15.10
CA HIS A 228 -19.52 16.38 -15.52
C HIS A 228 -18.53 16.70 -14.39
N PHE A 229 -17.65 15.78 -14.11
CA PHE A 229 -16.61 15.87 -13.09
C PHE A 229 -15.26 15.92 -13.78
N GLY A 230 -14.94 17.13 -14.25
CA GLY A 230 -13.68 17.39 -14.95
C GLY A 230 -12.54 17.75 -13.99
N TRP A 231 -11.43 18.16 -14.60
CA TRP A 231 -10.18 18.43 -13.91
C TRP A 231 -10.24 19.44 -12.75
N PRO A 232 -11.01 20.56 -12.83
CA PRO A 232 -11.13 21.49 -11.70
C PRO A 232 -11.73 20.85 -10.44
N LEU A 233 -12.73 19.98 -10.60
CA LEU A 233 -13.33 19.23 -9.49
C LEU A 233 -12.39 18.15 -8.96
N ARG A 234 -11.60 17.53 -9.83
CA ARG A 234 -10.53 16.61 -9.44
C ARG A 234 -9.46 17.30 -8.58
N LEU A 235 -9.06 18.52 -8.94
CA LEU A 235 -8.12 19.31 -8.14
C LEU A 235 -8.72 19.69 -6.77
N LEU A 236 -10.00 20.04 -6.73
CA LEU A 236 -10.69 20.31 -5.47
C LEU A 236 -10.74 19.04 -4.58
N GLN A 237 -11.15 17.90 -5.14
CA GLN A 237 -11.13 16.60 -4.46
C GLN A 237 -9.74 16.29 -3.87
N ALA A 238 -8.71 16.40 -4.70
CA ALA A 238 -7.32 16.19 -4.32
C ALA A 238 -6.88 17.13 -3.19
N SER A 239 -7.23 18.42 -3.30
CA SER A 239 -6.89 19.45 -2.31
C SER A 239 -7.57 19.18 -0.96
N LEU A 240 -8.84 18.78 -0.96
CA LEU A 240 -9.57 18.42 0.25
C LEU A 240 -8.98 17.17 0.92
N ALA A 241 -8.70 16.13 0.12
CA ALA A 241 -8.10 14.89 0.63
C ALA A 241 -6.72 15.14 1.23
N MET A 242 -5.84 15.84 0.51
CA MET A 242 -4.51 16.19 1.00
C MET A 242 -4.55 17.15 2.19
N GLY A 243 -5.45 18.15 2.18
CA GLY A 243 -5.64 19.06 3.30
C GLY A 243 -6.03 18.35 4.59
N ALA A 244 -6.97 17.42 4.52
CA ALA A 244 -7.35 16.60 5.66
C ALA A 244 -6.20 15.68 6.13
N GLY A 245 -5.48 15.06 5.19
CA GLY A 245 -4.27 14.31 5.51
C GLY A 245 -3.22 15.17 6.22
N ALA A 246 -3.02 16.42 5.78
CA ALA A 246 -2.11 17.36 6.41
C ALA A 246 -2.55 17.74 7.84
N VAL A 247 -3.85 17.92 8.08
CA VAL A 247 -4.40 18.14 9.43
C VAL A 247 -4.08 16.94 10.32
N VAL A 248 -4.35 15.70 9.89
CA VAL A 248 -4.03 14.49 10.64
C VAL A 248 -2.51 14.39 10.89
N ALA A 249 -1.68 14.65 9.86
CA ALA A 249 -0.22 14.61 9.97
C ALA A 249 0.30 15.58 11.05
N THR A 250 -0.27 16.78 11.14
CA THR A 250 0.18 17.81 12.08
C THR A 250 -0.36 17.59 13.49
N THR A 251 -1.62 17.20 13.65
CA THR A 251 -2.28 17.01 14.94
C THR A 251 -1.84 15.72 15.63
N MET A 252 -1.65 14.63 14.88
CA MET A 252 -1.29 13.31 15.43
C MET A 252 0.21 12.97 15.31
N ARG A 253 1.06 13.94 15.02
CA ARG A 253 2.48 13.75 14.69
C ARG A 253 3.26 12.89 15.69
N ARG A 254 2.87 12.94 16.99
CA ARG A 254 3.54 12.17 18.04
C ARG A 254 3.12 10.70 18.10
N SER A 255 1.95 10.36 17.57
CA SER A 255 1.43 8.99 17.54
C SER A 255 2.16 8.15 16.51
N LEU A 256 2.38 6.87 16.80
CA LEU A 256 2.84 5.92 15.79
C LEU A 256 1.76 5.66 14.73
N HIS A 257 0.48 5.73 15.13
CA HIS A 257 -0.64 5.50 14.22
C HIS A 257 -0.75 6.52 13.09
N VAL A 258 -0.10 7.68 13.19
CA VAL A 258 -0.12 8.70 12.15
C VAL A 258 0.37 8.17 10.79
N VAL A 259 1.26 7.17 10.78
CA VAL A 259 1.86 6.63 9.55
C VAL A 259 0.85 5.92 8.63
N TRP A 260 -0.25 5.40 9.20
CA TRP A 260 -1.32 4.79 8.42
C TRP A 260 -2.59 5.64 8.40
N LEU A 261 -2.84 6.47 9.44
CA LEU A 261 -4.02 7.33 9.50
C LEU A 261 -3.98 8.46 8.47
N VAL A 262 -2.80 9.05 8.19
CA VAL A 262 -2.67 10.06 7.14
C VAL A 262 -3.02 9.48 5.77
N PRO A 263 -2.40 8.38 5.30
CA PRO A 263 -2.82 7.70 4.08
C PRO A 263 -4.30 7.32 4.06
N LEU A 264 -4.82 6.74 5.16
CA LEU A 264 -6.22 6.35 5.23
C LEU A 264 -7.18 7.54 5.07
N THR A 265 -6.89 8.67 5.73
CA THR A 265 -7.69 9.88 5.60
C THR A 265 -7.73 10.36 4.15
N VAL A 266 -6.58 10.39 3.48
CA VAL A 266 -6.48 10.80 2.07
C VAL A 266 -7.28 9.86 1.18
N VAL A 267 -7.09 8.54 1.33
CA VAL A 267 -7.78 7.53 0.53
C VAL A 267 -9.30 7.61 0.73
N VAL A 268 -9.76 7.61 1.99
CA VAL A 268 -11.20 7.64 2.29
C VAL A 268 -11.86 8.88 1.69
N LEU A 269 -11.25 10.06 1.85
CA LEU A 269 -11.81 11.28 1.27
C LEU A 269 -11.75 11.29 -0.26
N ARG A 270 -10.67 10.75 -0.86
CA ARG A 270 -10.62 10.56 -2.31
C ARG A 270 -11.82 9.73 -2.79
N VAL A 271 -12.06 8.57 -2.17
CA VAL A 271 -13.13 7.64 -2.57
C VAL A 271 -14.52 8.24 -2.31
N LEU A 272 -14.74 8.86 -1.14
CA LEU A 272 -16.04 9.45 -0.80
C LEU A 272 -16.42 10.63 -1.71
N LEU A 273 -15.43 11.37 -2.22
CA LEU A 273 -15.61 12.50 -3.12
C LEU A 273 -15.44 12.11 -4.60
N ASP A 274 -15.32 10.82 -4.93
CA ASP A 274 -15.21 10.37 -6.31
C ASP A 274 -16.59 10.42 -7.01
N PRO A 275 -16.64 10.82 -8.29
CA PRO A 275 -17.88 10.85 -9.06
C PRO A 275 -18.46 9.47 -9.39
N VAL A 276 -17.59 8.44 -9.33
CA VAL A 276 -17.95 7.04 -9.56
C VAL A 276 -17.52 6.18 -8.38
N SER A 277 -18.18 5.06 -8.18
CA SER A 277 -17.81 4.13 -7.11
C SER A 277 -17.62 2.74 -7.72
N PHE A 278 -16.41 2.25 -7.64
CA PHE A 278 -16.05 0.88 -7.99
C PHE A 278 -15.60 0.11 -6.74
N GLY A 279 -15.85 -1.19 -6.72
CA GLY A 279 -15.51 -2.03 -5.57
C GLY A 279 -14.02 -1.96 -5.21
N TRP A 280 -13.14 -1.96 -6.21
CA TRP A 280 -11.69 -1.93 -6.02
C TRP A 280 -11.13 -0.63 -5.42
N TYR A 281 -11.87 0.48 -5.46
CA TYR A 281 -11.43 1.73 -4.80
C TYR A 281 -11.23 1.57 -3.30
N TRP A 282 -11.95 0.63 -2.68
CA TRP A 282 -11.84 0.36 -1.24
C TRP A 282 -10.62 -0.50 -0.87
N LEU A 283 -9.98 -1.18 -1.84
CA LEU A 283 -8.77 -1.98 -1.58
C LEU A 283 -7.66 -1.15 -0.91
N ALA A 284 -7.55 0.13 -1.28
CA ALA A 284 -6.61 1.07 -0.66
C ALA A 284 -6.90 1.27 0.83
N ALA A 285 -8.16 1.46 1.20
CA ALA A 285 -8.57 1.61 2.60
C ALA A 285 -8.44 0.29 3.38
N GLU A 286 -8.74 -0.84 2.76
CA GLU A 286 -8.60 -2.17 3.36
C GLU A 286 -7.15 -2.52 3.66
N ALA A 287 -6.22 -2.25 2.74
CA ALA A 287 -4.79 -2.44 2.96
C ALA A 287 -4.30 -1.60 4.16
N LEU A 288 -4.74 -0.35 4.26
CA LEU A 288 -4.38 0.54 5.38
C LEU A 288 -5.05 0.13 6.69
N ALA A 289 -6.31 -0.32 6.65
CA ALA A 289 -7.00 -0.83 7.83
C ALA A 289 -6.30 -2.08 8.39
N LEU A 290 -5.81 -2.96 7.52
CA LEU A 290 -5.04 -4.14 7.92
C LEU A 290 -3.72 -3.77 8.61
N VAL A 291 -2.99 -2.77 8.08
CA VAL A 291 -1.79 -2.22 8.73
C VAL A 291 -2.14 -1.60 10.08
N GLY A 292 -3.22 -0.83 10.14
CA GLY A 292 -3.72 -0.22 11.37
C GLY A 292 -4.11 -1.26 12.42
N ALA A 293 -4.86 -2.29 12.03
CA ALA A 293 -5.25 -3.39 12.92
C ALA A 293 -4.03 -4.12 13.51
N ALA A 294 -3.02 -4.41 12.68
CA ALA A 294 -1.79 -5.05 13.15
C ALA A 294 -1.04 -4.18 14.18
N LEU A 295 -1.02 -2.85 14.00
CA LEU A 295 -0.41 -1.92 14.96
C LEU A 295 -1.20 -1.83 16.26
N VAL A 296 -2.53 -1.73 16.19
CA VAL A 296 -3.40 -1.70 17.37
C VAL A 296 -3.25 -3.01 18.17
N LEU A 297 -3.28 -4.15 17.50
CA LEU A 297 -3.11 -5.45 18.15
C LEU A 297 -1.74 -5.62 18.80
N ARG A 298 -0.68 -5.05 18.19
CA ARG A 298 0.66 -5.03 18.78
C ARG A 298 0.71 -4.26 20.11
N GLU A 299 -0.07 -3.18 20.23
CA GLU A 299 -0.08 -2.31 21.42
C GLU A 299 -1.01 -2.83 22.53
N LEU A 300 -1.90 -3.78 22.22
CA LEU A 300 -2.72 -4.39 23.25
C LEU A 300 -1.83 -5.17 24.24
N PRO A 301 -1.92 -4.87 25.54
CA PRO A 301 -1.21 -5.64 26.55
C PRO A 301 -1.62 -7.12 26.43
N SER A 302 -0.65 -8.02 26.44
CA SER A 302 -0.93 -9.46 26.49
C SER A 302 -1.74 -9.76 27.76
N ARG A 303 -3.05 -9.73 27.66
CA ARG A 303 -3.99 -9.96 28.79
C ARG A 303 -3.97 -11.41 29.29
N PHE A 304 -3.22 -12.28 28.59
CA PHE A 304 -2.90 -13.60 29.07
C PHE A 304 -1.48 -13.55 29.65
N PRO A 305 -1.32 -13.43 31.00
CA PRO A 305 -0.05 -13.78 31.60
C PRO A 305 0.24 -15.20 31.09
N ALA A 306 1.38 -15.37 30.40
CA ALA A 306 1.85 -16.72 30.09
C ALA A 306 1.68 -17.50 31.38
N ALA A 307 0.78 -18.49 31.38
CA ALA A 307 0.64 -19.38 32.53
C ALA A 307 2.05 -19.84 32.80
N ARG A 308 2.66 -19.29 33.84
CA ARG A 308 3.94 -19.76 34.33
C ARG A 308 3.66 -21.21 34.71
N LEU A 309 3.93 -22.12 33.78
CA LEU A 309 4.18 -23.49 34.14
C LEU A 309 5.36 -23.40 35.10
N GLY A 310 4.99 -23.22 36.39
CA GLY A 310 5.97 -23.25 37.46
C GLY A 310 6.79 -24.51 37.25
N PRO A 311 8.12 -24.46 37.45
CA PRO A 311 8.91 -25.67 37.40
C PRO A 311 8.24 -26.62 38.36
N ALA A 312 7.84 -27.78 37.81
CA ALA A 312 7.27 -28.87 38.63
C ALA A 312 8.12 -29.00 39.90
N ALA A 313 7.47 -28.85 41.04
CA ALA A 313 8.12 -28.93 42.34
C ALA A 313 8.83 -30.26 42.42
N GLY A 314 10.05 -30.28 41.89
CA GLY A 314 10.96 -31.42 42.05
C GLY A 314 11.20 -31.55 43.56
N THR A 315 10.65 -32.62 44.14
CA THR A 315 10.89 -33.11 45.46
C THR A 315 12.39 -33.05 45.76
N ARG A 316 12.84 -31.95 46.42
CA ARG A 316 14.14 -31.93 47.05
C ARG A 316 14.11 -32.95 48.20
N ARG A 317 14.55 -34.20 47.87
CA ARG A 317 15.02 -35.12 48.92
C ARG A 317 16.10 -34.40 49.73
N ARG A 318 15.74 -34.00 50.98
CA ARG A 318 16.72 -33.61 51.99
C ARG A 318 17.66 -34.80 52.21
N ALA A 319 18.88 -34.68 51.72
CA ALA A 319 19.97 -35.55 52.17
C ALA A 319 20.22 -35.25 53.68
N ALA A 320 20.01 -36.25 54.49
CA ALA A 320 20.32 -36.18 55.90
C ALA A 320 21.85 -36.00 56.06
N ALA A 321 22.23 -35.00 56.87
CA ALA A 321 23.63 -34.78 57.25
C ALA A 321 24.13 -35.90 58.16
N PRO A 322 25.38 -36.40 57.99
CA PRO A 322 25.95 -37.38 58.93
C PRO A 322 26.25 -36.77 60.29
N PRO A 323 26.19 -37.58 61.37
CA PRO A 323 26.44 -37.07 62.74
C PRO A 323 27.92 -36.74 62.94
N PRO A 324 28.24 -35.78 63.86
CA PRO A 324 29.62 -35.40 64.14
C PRO A 324 30.37 -36.49 64.89
N VAL A 325 31.59 -36.81 64.44
CA VAL A 325 32.58 -37.64 65.16
C VAL A 325 33.12 -36.84 66.33
N ARG A 326 32.94 -37.35 67.53
CA ARG A 326 33.63 -36.86 68.75
C ARG A 326 35.01 -37.48 68.81
N SER A 327 36.01 -36.68 69.01
CA SER A 327 37.35 -37.00 69.53
C SER A 327 37.57 -36.24 70.82
#